data_5967a49176aa358b84e520815acf9b57
#
_entry.id   5967a49176aa358b84e520815acf9b57
#
_cell.length_a   1.000
_cell.length_b   1.000
_cell.length_c   1.000
_cell.angle_alpha   90.00
_cell.angle_beta   90.00
_cell.angle_gamma   90.00
#
_symmetry.space_group_name_H-M   'P 1'
#
loop_
_entity.id
_entity.type
_entity.pdbx_description
1 polymer ?
#
loop_
_entity_poly.entity_id
_entity_poly.type
_entity_poly.pdbx_seq_one_letter_code
_entity_poly.pdbx_strand_id
1 'polypeptide(L)'
;MVSRRNRCIAWCMQFVALACCLPTIARAATFAQGADVSWVDQEEAAGYSFYDSTGVAKDPFLLLKNIGVNAIRLRVWVNPSDGWNNGADVLYKAKRAAAQGQRIMIDFHYSDSWADPGQQTKPSAWSGHTYAQLKTDVYNHTYSILSYLKTNGITVEWVQVGNEINSGMLWPEGSTSNFSQLAGLINSGYSAVKAAYPDALVVLHLANGYNNTVFRWFFDGVKAAGANWDVIGMSHYPPTASWSSYNTQISTNMADMVSRYGKPVIVAEVGMDWTQAATAKSMLADLITKVKARGANGLGVFYWEPEAYPGWQGYTMGALNSSGQFTQALDPF
;
A
#
# COMPACT_ATOMS: atom_id res chain seq x y z
N MET A 1 -0.75 -91.30 -7.61
CA MET A 1 -1.19 -90.05 -8.23
C MET A 1 -1.01 -88.95 -7.18
N VAL A 2 0.05 -88.13 -7.30
CA VAL A 2 0.42 -87.08 -6.34
C VAL A 2 0.30 -85.74 -7.06
N SER A 3 -0.68 -84.94 -6.63
CA SER A 3 -0.93 -83.61 -7.13
C SER A 3 0.04 -82.59 -6.54
N ARG A 4 0.82 -81.91 -7.39
CA ARG A 4 1.70 -80.79 -7.00
C ARG A 4 0.86 -79.49 -7.04
N ARG A 5 0.73 -78.80 -5.89
CA ARG A 5 0.20 -77.44 -5.79
C ARG A 5 1.36 -76.45 -6.02
N ASN A 6 1.27 -75.66 -7.09
CA ASN A 6 2.10 -74.48 -7.32
C ASN A 6 1.64 -73.35 -6.45
N ARG A 7 2.53 -72.80 -5.61
CA ARG A 7 2.33 -71.54 -4.89
C ARG A 7 2.99 -70.42 -5.67
N CYS A 8 2.20 -69.53 -6.24
CA CYS A 8 2.66 -68.25 -6.74
C CYS A 8 2.89 -67.30 -5.58
N ILE A 9 4.15 -66.86 -5.38
CA ILE A 9 4.50 -65.77 -4.44
C ILE A 9 4.44 -64.46 -5.23
N ALA A 10 3.42 -63.63 -4.92
CA ALA A 10 3.34 -62.27 -5.46
C ALA A 10 4.24 -61.33 -4.64
N TRP A 11 5.24 -60.77 -5.29
CA TRP A 11 6.05 -59.69 -4.73
C TRP A 11 5.34 -58.35 -4.93
N CYS A 12 4.82 -57.75 -3.85
CA CYS A 12 4.39 -56.37 -3.86
C CYS A 12 5.61 -55.45 -3.70
N MET A 13 6.03 -54.81 -4.81
CA MET A 13 6.95 -53.68 -4.74
C MET A 13 6.21 -52.45 -4.27
N GLN A 14 6.46 -52.01 -3.05
CA GLN A 14 6.06 -50.69 -2.55
C GLN A 14 7.04 -49.65 -3.10
N PHE A 15 6.54 -48.82 -4.04
CA PHE A 15 7.25 -47.60 -4.43
C PHE A 15 7.02 -46.53 -3.36
N VAL A 16 8.03 -46.26 -2.55
CA VAL A 16 8.07 -45.08 -1.68
C VAL A 16 8.49 -43.91 -2.57
N ALA A 17 7.51 -43.07 -2.92
CA ALA A 17 7.77 -41.80 -3.56
C ALA A 17 8.37 -40.84 -2.54
N LEU A 18 9.69 -40.64 -2.57
CA LEU A 18 10.39 -39.64 -1.79
C LEU A 18 10.07 -38.27 -2.41
N ALA A 19 9.10 -37.54 -1.85
CA ALA A 19 8.84 -36.16 -2.21
C ALA A 19 10.02 -35.30 -1.75
N CYS A 20 10.93 -34.97 -2.68
CA CYS A 20 11.97 -33.96 -2.46
C CYS A 20 11.28 -32.59 -2.28
N CYS A 21 11.02 -32.17 -1.06
CA CYS A 21 10.74 -30.77 -0.73
C CYS A 21 12.02 -29.98 -0.97
N LEU A 22 12.18 -29.43 -2.17
CA LEU A 22 13.18 -28.39 -2.41
C LEU A 22 12.80 -27.18 -1.56
N PRO A 23 13.72 -26.62 -0.75
CA PRO A 23 13.43 -25.38 -0.06
C PRO A 23 13.17 -24.31 -1.11
N THR A 24 11.96 -23.74 -1.14
CA THR A 24 11.70 -22.53 -1.87
C THR A 24 12.59 -21.45 -1.25
N ILE A 25 13.65 -21.08 -1.95
CA ILE A 25 14.44 -19.90 -1.61
C ILE A 25 13.47 -18.73 -1.76
N ALA A 26 12.93 -18.24 -0.65
CA ALA A 26 12.17 -17.01 -0.64
C ALA A 26 13.09 -15.92 -1.20
N ARG A 27 12.82 -15.52 -2.45
CA ARG A 27 13.52 -14.40 -3.07
C ARG A 27 13.23 -13.19 -2.19
N ALA A 28 14.29 -12.59 -1.62
CA ALA A 28 14.14 -11.35 -0.88
C ALA A 28 13.32 -10.38 -1.74
N ALA A 29 12.22 -9.89 -1.19
CA ALA A 29 11.35 -8.98 -1.93
C ALA A 29 12.17 -7.76 -2.36
N THR A 30 12.11 -7.41 -3.64
CA THR A 30 12.82 -6.26 -4.18
C THR A 30 12.28 -5.00 -3.47
N PHE A 31 13.16 -4.09 -3.08
CA PHE A 31 12.78 -2.80 -2.48
C PHE A 31 11.76 -2.06 -3.37
N ALA A 32 10.66 -1.58 -2.79
CA ALA A 32 9.65 -0.84 -3.53
C ALA A 32 10.11 0.62 -3.73
N GLN A 33 10.35 0.98 -4.98
CA GLN A 33 10.44 2.34 -5.48
C GLN A 33 9.06 2.65 -6.05
N GLY A 34 8.21 3.27 -5.24
CA GLY A 34 6.78 3.34 -5.50
C GLY A 34 6.28 4.74 -5.84
N ALA A 35 5.12 4.79 -6.48
CA ALA A 35 4.32 5.99 -6.67
C ALA A 35 2.83 5.70 -6.38
N ASP A 36 2.14 6.62 -5.71
CA ASP A 36 0.68 6.67 -5.76
C ASP A 36 0.29 7.50 -6.98
N VAL A 37 -0.60 7.00 -7.82
CA VAL A 37 -1.01 7.66 -9.06
C VAL A 37 -2.54 7.60 -9.21
N SER A 38 -3.21 7.78 -8.11
CA SER A 38 -4.66 7.62 -8.06
C SER A 38 -5.42 8.72 -8.83
N TRP A 39 -4.80 9.87 -9.10
CA TRP A 39 -5.38 10.96 -9.89
C TRP A 39 -5.18 10.84 -11.40
N VAL A 40 -4.30 9.96 -11.87
CA VAL A 40 -3.87 9.93 -13.27
C VAL A 40 -5.03 9.92 -14.28
N ASP A 41 -6.05 9.08 -14.06
CA ASP A 41 -7.18 8.97 -14.99
C ASP A 41 -8.08 10.21 -14.95
N GLN A 42 -8.18 10.87 -13.79
CA GLN A 42 -8.92 12.11 -13.61
C GLN A 42 -8.24 13.28 -14.32
N GLU A 43 -6.90 13.35 -14.26
CA GLU A 43 -6.11 14.34 -15.00
C GLU A 43 -6.20 14.11 -16.50
N GLU A 44 -6.06 12.86 -16.97
CA GLU A 44 -6.22 12.52 -18.40
C GLU A 44 -7.62 12.88 -18.91
N ALA A 45 -8.67 12.61 -18.13
CA ALA A 45 -10.05 12.99 -18.48
C ALA A 45 -10.25 14.52 -18.53
N ALA A 46 -9.47 15.28 -17.75
CA ALA A 46 -9.46 16.74 -17.80
C ALA A 46 -8.60 17.30 -18.96
N GLY A 47 -7.99 16.42 -19.77
CA GLY A 47 -7.23 16.81 -20.97
C GLY A 47 -5.73 16.99 -20.74
N TYR A 48 -5.21 16.63 -19.56
CA TYR A 48 -3.78 16.63 -19.30
C TYR A 48 -3.09 15.47 -19.99
N SER A 49 -1.83 15.66 -20.36
CA SER A 49 -0.99 14.64 -20.99
C SER A 49 0.41 14.68 -20.37
N PHE A 50 1.04 13.52 -20.31
CA PHE A 50 2.35 13.33 -19.68
C PHE A 50 3.41 13.12 -20.74
N TYR A 51 4.60 13.69 -20.54
CA TYR A 51 5.63 13.74 -21.57
C TYR A 51 6.98 13.21 -21.08
N ASP A 52 7.70 12.55 -21.96
CA ASP A 52 9.09 12.20 -21.71
C ASP A 52 10.00 13.44 -21.82
N SER A 53 11.30 13.28 -21.52
CA SER A 53 12.29 14.38 -21.55
C SER A 53 12.49 15.01 -22.94
N THR A 54 11.98 14.36 -24.02
CA THR A 54 12.05 14.87 -25.40
C THR A 54 10.77 15.58 -25.80
N GLY A 55 9.76 15.65 -24.92
CA GLY A 55 8.45 16.28 -25.18
C GLY A 55 7.48 15.39 -25.93
N VAL A 56 7.72 14.07 -26.00
CA VAL A 56 6.80 13.12 -26.61
C VAL A 56 5.82 12.59 -25.56
N ALA A 57 4.51 12.69 -25.85
CA ALA A 57 3.47 12.19 -24.95
C ALA A 57 3.56 10.67 -24.79
N LYS A 58 3.48 10.21 -23.55
CA LYS A 58 3.58 8.80 -23.15
C LYS A 58 2.58 8.48 -22.04
N ASP A 59 2.25 7.20 -21.91
CA ASP A 59 1.54 6.67 -20.75
C ASP A 59 2.34 6.95 -19.45
N PRO A 60 1.75 7.58 -18.40
CA PRO A 60 2.46 7.93 -17.17
C PRO A 60 3.00 6.71 -16.41
N PHE A 61 2.36 5.54 -16.48
CA PHE A 61 2.88 4.31 -15.88
C PHE A 61 4.18 3.86 -16.56
N LEU A 62 4.27 4.01 -17.89
CA LEU A 62 5.51 3.76 -18.65
C LEU A 62 6.59 4.78 -18.29
N LEU A 63 6.25 6.07 -18.19
CA LEU A 63 7.21 7.11 -17.79
C LEU A 63 7.79 6.82 -16.40
N LEU A 64 6.94 6.51 -15.44
CA LEU A 64 7.36 6.15 -14.07
C LEU A 64 8.24 4.90 -14.06
N LYS A 65 7.88 3.85 -14.82
CA LYS A 65 8.72 2.68 -14.97
C LYS A 65 10.12 3.02 -15.50
N ASN A 66 10.21 3.89 -16.50
CA ASN A 66 11.49 4.29 -17.11
C ASN A 66 12.37 5.09 -16.14
N ILE A 67 11.78 5.75 -15.14
CA ILE A 67 12.48 6.44 -14.04
C ILE A 67 12.99 5.41 -13.02
N GLY A 68 12.37 4.23 -12.90
CA GLY A 68 12.74 3.17 -11.94
C GLY A 68 11.62 2.79 -10.97
N VAL A 69 10.44 3.42 -11.08
CA VAL A 69 9.27 3.08 -10.26
C VAL A 69 8.80 1.66 -10.58
N ASN A 70 8.84 0.79 -9.58
CA ASN A 70 8.54 -0.65 -9.70
C ASN A 70 7.30 -1.09 -8.91
N ALA A 71 6.62 -0.14 -8.25
CA ALA A 71 5.40 -0.39 -7.48
C ALA A 71 4.46 0.81 -7.59
N ILE A 72 3.15 0.52 -7.65
CA ILE A 72 2.08 1.54 -7.75
C ILE A 72 1.12 1.35 -6.59
N ARG A 73 0.79 2.45 -5.91
CA ARG A 73 -0.25 2.52 -4.89
C ARG A 73 -1.50 3.16 -5.49
N LEU A 74 -2.67 2.61 -5.19
CA LEU A 74 -3.97 3.05 -5.69
C LEU A 74 -4.97 3.10 -4.54
N ARG A 75 -5.54 4.28 -4.29
CA ARG A 75 -6.60 4.44 -3.28
C ARG A 75 -7.95 3.92 -3.78
N VAL A 76 -8.76 3.48 -2.85
CA VAL A 76 -10.12 2.98 -3.10
C VAL A 76 -11.10 3.72 -2.21
N TRP A 77 -12.11 4.33 -2.83
CA TRP A 77 -13.29 4.88 -2.19
C TRP A 77 -14.49 3.93 -2.33
N VAL A 78 -15.49 4.07 -1.48
CA VAL A 78 -16.65 3.14 -1.47
C VAL A 78 -17.64 3.50 -2.57
N ASN A 79 -18.23 4.69 -2.52
CA ASN A 79 -19.18 5.21 -3.51
C ASN A 79 -18.86 6.68 -3.85
N PRO A 80 -17.73 6.97 -4.51
CA PRO A 80 -17.39 8.33 -4.87
C PRO A 80 -18.42 8.92 -5.84
N SER A 81 -18.86 10.14 -5.58
CA SER A 81 -19.92 10.79 -6.35
C SER A 81 -19.53 11.13 -7.80
N ASP A 82 -18.23 11.30 -8.04
CA ASP A 82 -17.63 11.60 -9.35
C ASP A 82 -17.18 10.34 -10.12
N GLY A 83 -17.24 9.18 -9.48
CA GLY A 83 -16.86 7.88 -10.06
C GLY A 83 -15.36 7.58 -10.03
N TRP A 84 -14.49 8.52 -9.64
CA TRP A 84 -13.05 8.28 -9.54
C TRP A 84 -12.71 7.47 -8.29
N ASN A 85 -11.68 6.63 -8.38
CA ASN A 85 -11.20 5.77 -7.30
C ASN A 85 -12.22 4.73 -6.79
N ASN A 86 -13.28 4.44 -7.56
CA ASN A 86 -14.10 3.26 -7.33
C ASN A 86 -13.40 1.98 -7.85
N GLY A 87 -13.99 0.81 -7.62
CA GLY A 87 -13.37 -0.46 -8.00
C GLY A 87 -13.08 -0.61 -9.50
N ALA A 88 -13.88 0.00 -10.39
CA ALA A 88 -13.67 -0.06 -11.84
C ALA A 88 -12.49 0.82 -12.27
N ASP A 89 -12.40 2.02 -11.75
CA ASP A 89 -11.32 2.96 -11.99
C ASP A 89 -9.98 2.42 -11.43
N VAL A 90 -9.99 1.86 -10.23
CA VAL A 90 -8.82 1.18 -9.64
C VAL A 90 -8.36 -0.01 -10.49
N LEU A 91 -9.29 -0.83 -11.01
CA LEU A 91 -8.93 -1.93 -11.90
C LEU A 91 -8.29 -1.43 -13.20
N TYR A 92 -8.81 -0.34 -13.77
CA TYR A 92 -8.25 0.23 -14.99
C TYR A 92 -6.78 0.67 -14.77
N LYS A 93 -6.50 1.43 -13.72
CA LYS A 93 -5.14 1.83 -13.32
C LYS A 93 -4.24 0.63 -12.98
N ALA A 94 -4.76 -0.35 -12.24
CA ALA A 94 -4.01 -1.56 -11.89
C ALA A 94 -3.60 -2.38 -13.13
N LYS A 95 -4.44 -2.44 -14.16
CA LYS A 95 -4.09 -3.09 -15.44
C LYS A 95 -2.95 -2.37 -16.16
N ARG A 96 -2.97 -1.04 -16.17
CA ARG A 96 -1.89 -0.22 -16.77
C ARG A 96 -0.56 -0.46 -16.03
N ALA A 97 -0.57 -0.41 -14.70
CA ALA A 97 0.60 -0.71 -13.88
C ALA A 97 1.13 -2.14 -14.11
N ALA A 98 0.24 -3.13 -14.07
CA ALA A 98 0.60 -4.54 -14.29
C ALA A 98 1.20 -4.79 -15.68
N ALA A 99 0.70 -4.11 -16.73
CA ALA A 99 1.26 -4.16 -18.08
C ALA A 99 2.71 -3.65 -18.13
N GLN A 100 3.11 -2.78 -17.20
CA GLN A 100 4.49 -2.32 -17.05
C GLN A 100 5.32 -3.22 -16.10
N GLY A 101 4.74 -4.26 -15.52
CA GLY A 101 5.39 -5.14 -14.55
C GLY A 101 5.56 -4.50 -13.17
N GLN A 102 4.81 -3.46 -12.87
CA GLN A 102 4.81 -2.78 -11.56
C GLN A 102 3.95 -3.56 -10.56
N ARG A 103 4.42 -3.64 -9.32
CA ARG A 103 3.73 -4.28 -8.20
C ARG A 103 2.63 -3.37 -7.66
N ILE A 104 1.60 -3.92 -7.05
CA ILE A 104 0.39 -3.16 -6.68
C ILE A 104 0.23 -3.14 -5.16
N MET A 105 0.01 -1.92 -4.63
CA MET A 105 -0.54 -1.64 -3.30
C MET A 105 -1.95 -1.07 -3.46
N ILE A 106 -2.91 -1.60 -2.71
CA ILE A 106 -4.27 -1.05 -2.64
C ILE A 106 -4.46 -0.34 -1.31
N ASP A 107 -4.99 0.88 -1.35
CA ASP A 107 -5.24 1.71 -0.18
C ASP A 107 -6.74 1.96 0.03
N PHE A 108 -7.32 1.30 1.02
CA PHE A 108 -8.73 1.46 1.36
C PHE A 108 -8.94 2.63 2.31
N HIS A 109 -9.64 3.67 1.86
CA HIS A 109 -10.04 4.79 2.73
C HIS A 109 -11.27 4.47 3.58
N TYR A 110 -12.12 3.53 3.19
CA TYR A 110 -13.43 3.24 3.81
C TYR A 110 -14.30 4.48 3.97
N SER A 111 -14.31 5.32 2.97
CA SER A 111 -15.08 6.54 2.84
C SER A 111 -15.54 6.70 1.39
N ASP A 112 -16.47 7.61 1.12
CA ASP A 112 -16.83 8.00 -0.26
C ASP A 112 -15.86 9.06 -0.83
N SER A 113 -14.92 9.54 -0.01
CA SER A 113 -13.94 10.56 -0.35
C SER A 113 -12.69 10.41 0.54
N TRP A 114 -11.94 11.48 0.71
CA TRP A 114 -10.73 11.52 1.51
C TRP A 114 -10.95 11.04 2.95
N ALA A 115 -10.00 10.22 3.42
CA ALA A 115 -9.84 9.84 4.81
C ALA A 115 -8.40 10.20 5.23
N ASP A 116 -8.25 10.94 6.32
CA ASP A 116 -6.99 11.43 6.87
C ASP A 116 -7.09 11.58 8.41
N PRO A 117 -6.05 12.01 9.14
CA PRO A 117 -6.11 12.14 10.59
C PRO A 117 -7.20 13.09 11.10
N GLY A 118 -7.66 14.02 10.27
CA GLY A 118 -8.72 15.01 10.61
C GLY A 118 -10.12 14.60 10.19
N GLN A 119 -10.26 13.59 9.33
CA GLN A 119 -11.56 13.12 8.82
C GLN A 119 -11.55 11.63 8.48
N GLN A 120 -12.44 10.89 9.13
CA GLN A 120 -12.63 9.44 8.92
C GLN A 120 -14.13 9.15 8.80
N THR A 121 -14.75 9.88 7.85
CA THR A 121 -16.21 9.88 7.66
C THR A 121 -16.65 8.54 7.06
N LYS A 122 -17.66 7.92 7.66
CA LYS A 122 -18.28 6.71 7.11
C LYS A 122 -18.85 6.99 5.71
N PRO A 123 -18.80 6.02 4.80
CA PRO A 123 -19.56 6.10 3.56
C PRO A 123 -21.03 6.39 3.82
N SER A 124 -21.67 7.17 2.96
CA SER A 124 -23.09 7.52 3.11
C SER A 124 -23.98 6.29 3.24
N ALA A 125 -23.68 5.22 2.51
CA ALA A 125 -24.38 3.95 2.60
C ALA A 125 -24.25 3.24 3.96
N TRP A 126 -23.22 3.57 4.77
CA TRP A 126 -22.94 2.95 6.07
C TRP A 126 -23.24 3.89 7.25
N SER A 127 -23.76 5.10 6.99
CA SER A 127 -23.91 6.17 8.00
C SER A 127 -24.76 5.76 9.21
N GLY A 128 -25.82 4.95 8.99
CA GLY A 128 -26.70 4.45 10.03
C GLY A 128 -26.33 3.07 10.59
N HIS A 129 -25.21 2.48 10.15
CA HIS A 129 -24.84 1.12 10.52
C HIS A 129 -24.26 1.07 11.94
N THR A 130 -24.66 0.01 12.65
CA THR A 130 -24.08 -0.34 13.95
C THR A 130 -22.64 -0.82 13.77
N TYR A 131 -21.86 -0.84 14.85
CA TYR A 131 -20.51 -1.39 14.84
C TYR A 131 -20.42 -2.82 14.26
N ALA A 132 -21.41 -3.69 14.57
CA ALA A 132 -21.45 -5.05 14.03
C ALA A 132 -21.64 -5.06 12.50
N GLN A 133 -22.49 -4.18 11.99
CA GLN A 133 -22.69 -4.00 10.54
C GLN A 133 -21.44 -3.41 9.87
N LEU A 134 -20.81 -2.42 10.48
CA LEU A 134 -19.57 -1.83 9.95
C LEU A 134 -18.43 -2.86 9.80
N LYS A 135 -18.30 -3.81 10.73
CA LYS A 135 -17.35 -4.92 10.57
C LYS A 135 -17.65 -5.76 9.31
N THR A 136 -18.93 -6.02 9.07
CA THR A 136 -19.38 -6.75 7.87
C THR A 136 -19.13 -5.93 6.62
N ASP A 137 -19.39 -4.64 6.65
CA ASP A 137 -19.17 -3.72 5.51
C ASP A 137 -17.70 -3.64 5.13
N VAL A 138 -16.81 -3.44 6.11
CA VAL A 138 -15.35 -3.43 5.90
C VAL A 138 -14.89 -4.75 5.28
N TYR A 139 -15.35 -5.89 5.82
CA TYR A 139 -15.00 -7.19 5.24
C TYR A 139 -15.48 -7.31 3.79
N ASN A 140 -16.76 -7.07 3.56
CA ASN A 140 -17.39 -7.27 2.25
C ASN A 140 -16.80 -6.33 1.19
N HIS A 141 -16.62 -5.05 1.50
CA HIS A 141 -16.04 -4.08 0.58
C HIS A 141 -14.61 -4.48 0.21
N THR A 142 -13.76 -4.74 1.20
CA THR A 142 -12.38 -5.17 0.99
C THR A 142 -12.30 -6.44 0.14
N TYR A 143 -13.07 -7.47 0.53
CA TYR A 143 -13.09 -8.74 -0.17
C TYR A 143 -13.60 -8.61 -1.62
N SER A 144 -14.66 -7.83 -1.83
CA SER A 144 -15.27 -7.64 -3.16
C SER A 144 -14.30 -6.95 -4.12
N ILE A 145 -13.66 -5.86 -3.70
CA ILE A 145 -12.69 -5.14 -4.53
C ILE A 145 -11.49 -6.04 -4.85
N LEU A 146 -10.91 -6.67 -3.82
CA LEU A 146 -9.74 -7.54 -4.02
C LEU A 146 -10.07 -8.77 -4.90
N SER A 147 -11.23 -9.38 -4.71
CA SER A 147 -11.69 -10.48 -5.56
C SER A 147 -11.93 -10.03 -7.00
N TYR A 148 -12.48 -8.83 -7.20
CA TYR A 148 -12.66 -8.24 -8.51
C TYR A 148 -11.31 -8.02 -9.23
N LEU A 149 -10.31 -7.47 -8.54
CA LEU A 149 -8.95 -7.33 -9.06
C LEU A 149 -8.35 -8.71 -9.40
N LYS A 150 -8.45 -9.68 -8.50
CA LYS A 150 -7.91 -11.04 -8.69
C LYS A 150 -8.53 -11.76 -9.89
N THR A 151 -9.85 -11.67 -10.05
CA THR A 151 -10.59 -12.28 -11.18
C THR A 151 -10.16 -11.66 -12.52
N ASN A 152 -9.71 -10.41 -12.50
CA ASN A 152 -9.17 -9.70 -13.66
C ASN A 152 -7.66 -9.85 -13.85
N GLY A 153 -7.02 -10.81 -13.13
CA GLY A 153 -5.61 -11.15 -13.31
C GLY A 153 -4.61 -10.20 -12.63
N ILE A 154 -5.08 -9.33 -11.74
CA ILE A 154 -4.20 -8.45 -10.96
C ILE A 154 -3.66 -9.21 -9.75
N THR A 155 -2.35 -9.08 -9.50
CA THR A 155 -1.70 -9.53 -8.26
C THR A 155 -1.50 -8.32 -7.35
N VAL A 156 -1.96 -8.41 -6.10
CA VAL A 156 -1.80 -7.37 -5.09
C VAL A 156 -0.78 -7.83 -4.06
N GLU A 157 0.24 -7.01 -3.78
CA GLU A 157 1.30 -7.34 -2.83
C GLU A 157 1.05 -6.74 -1.45
N TRP A 158 0.52 -5.51 -1.39
CA TRP A 158 0.21 -4.83 -0.14
C TRP A 158 -1.23 -4.30 -0.16
N VAL A 159 -1.85 -4.30 1.01
CA VAL A 159 -3.18 -3.72 1.19
C VAL A 159 -3.20 -2.87 2.46
N GLN A 160 -3.47 -1.59 2.32
CA GLN A 160 -3.75 -0.71 3.46
C GLN A 160 -5.20 -0.91 3.91
N VAL A 161 -5.35 -1.18 5.20
CA VAL A 161 -6.65 -1.25 5.88
C VAL A 161 -6.86 0.07 6.62
N GLY A 162 -7.43 1.03 5.91
CA GLY A 162 -7.55 2.42 6.31
C GLY A 162 -6.34 3.29 5.90
N ASN A 163 -6.61 4.55 5.60
CA ASN A 163 -5.62 5.57 5.28
C ASN A 163 -5.43 6.52 6.45
N GLU A 164 -4.17 6.73 6.87
CA GLU A 164 -3.76 7.65 7.93
C GLU A 164 -4.63 7.59 9.20
N ILE A 165 -4.83 6.38 9.71
CA ILE A 165 -5.76 6.07 10.81
C ILE A 165 -5.25 6.48 12.21
N ASN A 166 -4.48 7.57 12.32
CA ASN A 166 -3.96 8.09 13.59
C ASN A 166 -5.04 8.28 14.66
N SER A 167 -6.23 8.68 14.24
CA SER A 167 -7.42 8.90 15.10
C SER A 167 -8.49 7.81 14.93
N GLY A 168 -8.12 6.70 14.27
CA GLY A 168 -9.03 5.60 13.94
C GLY A 168 -9.60 5.69 12.53
N MET A 169 -10.68 4.96 12.27
CA MET A 169 -11.41 4.92 10.99
C MET A 169 -12.92 4.82 11.24
N LEU A 170 -13.75 5.19 10.25
CA LEU A 170 -15.22 5.02 10.33
C LEU A 170 -15.82 5.61 11.61
N TRP A 171 -15.58 6.89 11.83
CA TRP A 171 -16.05 7.56 13.04
C TRP A 171 -17.57 7.61 13.18
N PRO A 172 -18.08 7.58 14.48
CA PRO A 172 -17.33 7.51 15.74
C PRO A 172 -16.91 6.10 16.18
N GLU A 173 -17.47 5.02 15.59
CA GLU A 173 -17.36 3.65 16.08
C GLU A 173 -15.92 3.12 16.09
N GLY A 174 -15.14 3.43 15.06
CA GLY A 174 -13.74 3.00 14.94
C GLY A 174 -12.72 4.05 15.34
N SER A 175 -13.11 5.05 16.16
CA SER A 175 -12.14 6.04 16.64
C SER A 175 -11.20 5.44 17.70
N THR A 176 -10.03 6.06 17.86
CA THR A 176 -9.04 5.66 18.88
C THR A 176 -9.49 5.90 20.32
N SER A 177 -10.65 6.53 20.54
CA SER A 177 -11.29 6.55 21.85
C SER A 177 -11.75 5.17 22.31
N ASN A 178 -11.87 4.21 21.38
CA ASN A 178 -12.21 2.82 21.64
C ASN A 178 -11.35 1.86 20.77
N PHE A 179 -10.14 1.59 21.24
CA PHE A 179 -9.21 0.68 20.55
C PHE A 179 -9.78 -0.74 20.32
N SER A 180 -10.70 -1.21 21.17
CA SER A 180 -11.33 -2.53 20.98
C SER A 180 -12.20 -2.55 19.73
N GLN A 181 -12.99 -1.50 19.50
CA GLN A 181 -13.80 -1.38 18.27
C GLN A 181 -12.92 -1.15 17.03
N LEU A 182 -11.91 -0.29 17.14
CA LEU A 182 -10.96 -0.07 16.04
C LEU A 182 -10.25 -1.37 15.65
N ALA A 183 -9.75 -2.14 16.62
CA ALA A 183 -9.11 -3.42 16.36
C ALA A 183 -10.06 -4.42 15.68
N GLY A 184 -11.33 -4.42 16.03
CA GLY A 184 -12.33 -5.28 15.38
C GLY A 184 -12.59 -4.90 13.92
N LEU A 185 -12.59 -3.61 13.56
CA LEU A 185 -12.68 -3.14 12.17
C LEU A 185 -11.40 -3.48 11.40
N ILE A 186 -10.24 -3.24 11.97
CA ILE A 186 -8.94 -3.63 11.39
C ILE A 186 -8.92 -5.14 11.09
N ASN A 187 -9.35 -5.97 12.05
CA ASN A 187 -9.39 -7.43 11.89
C ASN A 187 -10.37 -7.89 10.81
N SER A 188 -11.48 -7.16 10.60
CA SER A 188 -12.39 -7.43 9.49
C SER A 188 -11.72 -7.20 8.15
N GLY A 189 -11.03 -6.08 7.98
CA GLY A 189 -10.23 -5.80 6.78
C GLY A 189 -9.10 -6.80 6.58
N TYR A 190 -8.32 -7.08 7.65
CA TYR A 190 -7.26 -8.09 7.62
C TYR A 190 -7.76 -9.46 7.13
N SER A 191 -8.86 -9.94 7.70
CA SER A 191 -9.43 -11.23 7.34
C SER A 191 -9.90 -11.26 5.88
N ALA A 192 -10.49 -10.17 5.38
CA ALA A 192 -10.92 -10.05 3.98
C ALA A 192 -9.71 -10.07 3.02
N VAL A 193 -8.61 -9.36 3.37
CA VAL A 193 -7.38 -9.40 2.58
C VAL A 193 -6.84 -10.83 2.50
N LYS A 194 -6.70 -11.51 3.64
CA LYS A 194 -6.17 -12.88 3.68
C LYS A 194 -7.07 -13.90 2.98
N ALA A 195 -8.38 -13.67 2.93
CA ALA A 195 -9.32 -14.49 2.18
C ALA A 195 -9.16 -14.32 0.65
N ALA A 196 -8.91 -13.09 0.18
CA ALA A 196 -8.72 -12.80 -1.24
C ALA A 196 -7.30 -13.12 -1.72
N TYR A 197 -6.29 -12.64 -0.99
CA TYR A 197 -4.87 -12.77 -1.29
C TYR A 197 -4.12 -13.22 -0.02
N PRO A 198 -3.97 -14.52 0.24
CA PRO A 198 -3.33 -15.02 1.46
C PRO A 198 -1.91 -14.49 1.70
N ASP A 199 -1.16 -14.24 0.62
CA ASP A 199 0.23 -13.80 0.67
C ASP A 199 0.38 -12.26 0.71
N ALA A 200 -0.68 -11.49 0.45
CA ALA A 200 -0.62 -10.03 0.49
C ALA A 200 -0.38 -9.54 1.93
N LEU A 201 0.48 -8.53 2.06
CA LEU A 201 0.83 -7.93 3.36
C LEU A 201 -0.17 -6.83 3.71
N VAL A 202 -0.75 -6.92 4.90
CA VAL A 202 -1.68 -5.91 5.42
C VAL A 202 -0.90 -4.79 6.11
N VAL A 203 -1.10 -3.57 5.62
CA VAL A 203 -0.45 -2.36 6.11
C VAL A 203 -1.42 -1.56 6.98
N LEU A 204 -0.99 -1.18 8.18
CA LEU A 204 -1.63 -0.10 8.95
C LEU A 204 -0.84 1.18 8.76
N HIS A 205 -1.48 2.22 8.26
CA HIS A 205 -0.88 3.44 7.80
C HIS A 205 -1.21 4.63 8.71
N LEU A 206 -0.17 5.33 9.17
CA LEU A 206 -0.28 6.55 9.97
C LEU A 206 0.44 7.72 9.30
N ALA A 207 -0.13 8.91 9.46
CA ALA A 207 0.51 10.18 9.14
C ALA A 207 1.66 10.51 10.10
N ASN A 208 2.52 11.44 9.68
CA ASN A 208 3.59 12.01 10.50
C ASN A 208 4.59 10.96 11.00
N GLY A 209 5.17 10.21 10.07
CA GLY A 209 6.13 9.12 10.35
C GLY A 209 7.30 9.50 11.25
N TYR A 210 7.61 10.79 11.40
CA TYR A 210 8.61 11.30 12.31
C TYR A 210 8.18 11.30 13.78
N ASN A 211 6.87 11.16 14.08
CA ASN A 211 6.33 11.27 15.44
C ASN A 211 6.28 9.91 16.17
N ASN A 212 7.41 9.47 16.69
CA ASN A 212 7.53 8.19 17.39
C ASN A 212 6.54 8.04 18.57
N THR A 213 6.23 9.11 19.30
CA THR A 213 5.29 9.07 20.44
C THR A 213 3.90 8.65 19.99
N VAL A 214 3.39 9.23 18.88
CA VAL A 214 2.09 8.88 18.31
C VAL A 214 2.10 7.44 17.80
N PHE A 215 3.16 7.01 17.11
CA PHE A 215 3.29 5.65 16.62
C PHE A 215 3.28 4.62 17.74
N ARG A 216 4.05 4.82 18.81
CA ARG A 216 4.01 3.94 19.99
C ARG A 216 2.62 3.88 20.61
N TRP A 217 2.03 5.02 20.87
CA TRP A 217 0.70 5.09 21.46
C TRP A 217 -0.35 4.33 20.64
N PHE A 218 -0.36 4.54 19.33
CA PHE A 218 -1.32 3.89 18.44
C PHE A 218 -1.10 2.38 18.37
N PHE A 219 0.12 1.96 18.03
CA PHE A 219 0.42 0.54 17.85
C PHE A 219 0.39 -0.26 19.16
N ASP A 220 0.72 0.33 20.31
CA ASP A 220 0.49 -0.27 21.62
C ASP A 220 -1.00 -0.46 21.88
N GLY A 221 -1.83 0.54 21.58
CA GLY A 221 -3.29 0.49 21.75
C GLY A 221 -3.94 -0.60 20.90
N VAL A 222 -3.69 -0.62 19.59
CA VAL A 222 -4.27 -1.64 18.70
C VAL A 222 -3.73 -3.04 18.98
N LYS A 223 -2.45 -3.18 19.37
CA LYS A 223 -1.86 -4.46 19.79
C LYS A 223 -2.51 -5.00 21.05
N ALA A 224 -2.68 -4.17 22.07
CA ALA A 224 -3.36 -4.55 23.31
C ALA A 224 -4.82 -4.95 23.07
N ALA A 225 -5.47 -4.34 22.08
CA ALA A 225 -6.84 -4.66 21.66
C ALA A 225 -6.94 -5.87 20.69
N GLY A 226 -5.82 -6.50 20.33
CA GLY A 226 -5.79 -7.73 19.52
C GLY A 226 -5.94 -7.49 18.01
N ALA A 227 -5.54 -6.33 17.50
CA ALA A 227 -5.49 -6.09 16.05
C ALA A 227 -4.36 -6.90 15.38
N ASN A 228 -4.61 -7.31 14.13
CA ASN A 228 -3.64 -7.99 13.27
C ASN A 228 -3.18 -7.05 12.14
N TRP A 229 -1.89 -7.05 11.87
CA TRP A 229 -1.27 -6.37 10.73
C TRP A 229 0.08 -7.02 10.40
N ASP A 230 0.58 -6.76 9.20
CA ASP A 230 1.85 -7.30 8.74
C ASP A 230 2.94 -6.21 8.62
N VAL A 231 2.57 -4.99 8.25
CA VAL A 231 3.49 -3.88 7.93
C VAL A 231 3.02 -2.60 8.61
N ILE A 232 3.97 -1.76 9.05
CA ILE A 232 3.71 -0.42 9.55
C ILE A 232 3.97 0.59 8.42
N GLY A 233 2.91 1.26 7.95
CA GLY A 233 2.94 2.31 6.95
C GLY A 233 3.10 3.69 7.56
N MET A 234 3.83 4.58 6.87
CA MET A 234 4.15 5.93 7.34
C MET A 234 4.00 6.94 6.20
N SER A 235 3.32 8.07 6.44
CA SER A 235 3.47 9.27 5.60
C SER A 235 4.60 10.14 6.09
N HIS A 236 5.30 10.78 5.16
CA HIS A 236 6.44 11.64 5.45
C HIS A 236 6.48 12.87 4.55
N TYR A 237 5.99 13.99 5.06
CA TYR A 237 5.99 15.29 4.37
C TYR A 237 6.82 16.30 5.16
N PRO A 238 8.17 16.25 5.04
CA PRO A 238 9.04 17.12 5.81
C PRO A 238 9.01 18.56 5.28
N PRO A 239 9.08 19.58 6.15
CA PRO A 239 9.30 20.94 5.69
C PRO A 239 10.61 21.05 4.90
N THR A 240 10.58 21.76 3.76
CA THR A 240 11.72 21.89 2.84
C THR A 240 13.01 22.34 3.55
N ALA A 241 12.91 23.31 4.46
CA ALA A 241 14.08 23.87 5.17
C ALA A 241 14.71 22.93 6.22
N SER A 242 13.97 21.90 6.67
CA SER A 242 14.39 21.00 7.75
C SER A 242 14.26 19.51 7.42
N TRP A 243 14.11 19.17 6.16
CA TRP A 243 13.88 17.81 5.71
C TRP A 243 14.89 16.78 6.28
N SER A 244 16.16 17.15 6.39
CA SER A 244 17.21 16.25 6.88
C SER A 244 16.98 15.84 8.35
N SER A 245 16.53 16.78 9.19
CA SER A 245 16.16 16.50 10.58
C SER A 245 14.96 15.56 10.66
N TYR A 246 13.92 15.82 9.85
CA TYR A 246 12.73 14.97 9.78
C TYR A 246 13.06 13.58 9.23
N ASN A 247 13.92 13.46 8.22
CA ASN A 247 14.43 12.17 7.74
C ASN A 247 15.17 11.39 8.84
N THR A 248 15.90 12.08 9.72
CA THR A 248 16.54 11.44 10.87
C THR A 248 15.52 10.96 11.89
N GLN A 249 14.47 11.75 12.16
CA GLN A 249 13.42 11.39 13.10
C GLN A 249 12.60 10.20 12.60
N ILE A 250 12.17 10.16 11.33
CA ILE A 250 11.47 9.00 10.78
C ILE A 250 12.36 7.75 10.78
N SER A 251 13.66 7.90 10.48
CA SER A 251 14.62 6.78 10.56
C SER A 251 14.69 6.18 11.97
N THR A 252 14.71 7.03 12.99
CA THR A 252 14.68 6.60 14.39
C THR A 252 13.38 5.89 14.72
N ASN A 253 12.25 6.45 14.28
CA ASN A 253 10.93 5.83 14.47
C ASN A 253 10.84 4.47 13.78
N MET A 254 11.28 4.34 12.53
CA MET A 254 11.32 3.06 11.81
C MET A 254 12.10 1.99 12.58
N ALA A 255 13.28 2.36 13.12
CA ALA A 255 14.09 1.45 13.91
C ALA A 255 13.36 0.98 15.19
N ASP A 256 12.69 1.89 15.87
CA ASP A 256 11.91 1.60 17.07
C ASP A 256 10.70 0.70 16.76
N MET A 257 9.96 0.99 15.70
CA MET A 257 8.79 0.20 15.28
C MET A 257 9.18 -1.23 14.93
N VAL A 258 10.27 -1.42 14.18
CA VAL A 258 10.80 -2.75 13.86
C VAL A 258 11.21 -3.49 15.14
N SER A 259 11.95 -2.83 16.03
CA SER A 259 12.41 -3.44 17.28
C SER A 259 11.26 -3.80 18.23
N ARG A 260 10.26 -2.91 18.36
CA ARG A 260 9.17 -3.04 19.32
C ARG A 260 8.09 -4.03 18.90
N TYR A 261 7.78 -4.08 17.61
CA TYR A 261 6.67 -4.88 17.11
C TYR A 261 7.10 -6.08 16.25
N GLY A 262 8.38 -6.17 15.84
CA GLY A 262 8.86 -7.22 14.95
C GLY A 262 8.22 -7.17 13.57
N LYS A 263 7.77 -5.99 13.14
CA LYS A 263 7.09 -5.78 11.86
C LYS A 263 7.93 -4.92 10.93
N PRO A 264 7.98 -5.24 9.62
CA PRO A 264 8.59 -4.37 8.63
C PRO A 264 7.86 -3.04 8.53
N VAL A 265 8.56 -2.05 7.97
CA VAL A 265 8.08 -0.69 7.76
C VAL A 265 8.09 -0.33 6.28
N ILE A 266 7.18 0.52 5.86
CA ILE A 266 7.11 1.08 4.51
C ILE A 266 6.75 2.56 4.61
N VAL A 267 7.42 3.42 3.84
CA VAL A 267 6.97 4.81 3.65
C VAL A 267 5.93 4.79 2.55
N ALA A 268 4.66 4.85 2.96
CA ALA A 268 3.51 4.74 2.06
C ALA A 268 3.23 6.04 1.30
N GLU A 269 3.69 7.17 1.85
CA GLU A 269 3.58 8.47 1.22
C GLU A 269 4.78 9.35 1.54
N VAL A 270 5.28 10.04 0.51
CA VAL A 270 6.26 11.13 0.62
C VAL A 270 6.01 12.13 -0.49
N GLY A 271 6.25 13.40 -0.24
CA GLY A 271 6.17 14.47 -1.23
C GLY A 271 6.89 15.72 -0.76
N MET A 272 7.17 16.62 -1.69
CA MET A 272 7.75 17.94 -1.44
C MET A 272 7.30 18.90 -2.53
N ASP A 273 7.21 20.19 -2.21
CA ASP A 273 6.78 21.21 -3.16
C ASP A 273 7.49 21.06 -4.52
N TRP A 274 6.72 20.99 -5.60
CA TRP A 274 7.20 20.70 -6.95
C TRP A 274 8.25 21.71 -7.44
N THR A 275 8.22 22.95 -6.91
CA THR A 275 9.22 23.99 -7.22
C THR A 275 10.60 23.70 -6.60
N GLN A 276 10.65 22.76 -5.64
CA GLN A 276 11.83 22.38 -4.88
C GLN A 276 12.46 21.06 -5.36
N ALA A 277 12.36 20.74 -6.65
CA ALA A 277 12.75 19.44 -7.22
C ALA A 277 14.17 18.98 -6.82
N ALA A 278 15.15 19.88 -6.75
CA ALA A 278 16.52 19.54 -6.33
C ALA A 278 16.60 19.16 -4.83
N THR A 279 15.84 19.85 -3.99
CA THR A 279 15.74 19.52 -2.56
C THR A 279 14.98 18.22 -2.37
N ALA A 280 13.88 18.02 -3.11
CA ALA A 280 13.11 16.79 -3.11
C ALA A 280 13.97 15.57 -3.49
N LYS A 281 14.82 15.70 -4.52
CA LYS A 281 15.80 14.67 -4.90
C LYS A 281 16.73 14.30 -3.73
N SER A 282 17.29 15.30 -3.05
CA SER A 282 18.21 15.07 -1.93
C SER A 282 17.48 14.42 -0.73
N MET A 283 16.29 14.90 -0.42
CA MET A 283 15.42 14.35 0.64
C MET A 283 15.05 12.91 0.35
N LEU A 284 14.60 12.59 -0.87
CA LEU A 284 14.18 11.26 -1.28
C LEU A 284 15.35 10.26 -1.28
N ALA A 285 16.53 10.66 -1.79
CA ALA A 285 17.73 9.83 -1.79
C ALA A 285 18.17 9.42 -0.37
N ASP A 286 18.19 10.39 0.55
CA ASP A 286 18.51 10.14 1.95
C ASP A 286 17.44 9.27 2.64
N LEU A 287 16.14 9.52 2.38
CA LEU A 287 15.05 8.71 2.91
C LEU A 287 15.14 7.25 2.44
N ILE A 288 15.34 7.02 1.14
CA ILE A 288 15.54 5.67 0.57
C ILE A 288 16.71 4.95 1.26
N THR A 289 17.84 5.66 1.45
CA THR A 289 19.00 5.11 2.14
C THR A 289 18.65 4.68 3.57
N LYS A 290 17.90 5.49 4.29
CA LYS A 290 17.46 5.21 5.67
C LYS A 290 16.47 4.05 5.76
N VAL A 291 15.55 3.93 4.79
CA VAL A 291 14.63 2.77 4.72
C VAL A 291 15.42 1.50 4.39
N LYS A 292 16.30 1.54 3.38
CA LYS A 292 17.16 0.39 3.02
C LYS A 292 18.07 -0.06 4.16
N ALA A 293 18.48 0.85 5.05
CA ALA A 293 19.26 0.53 6.25
C ALA A 293 18.49 -0.36 7.26
N ARG A 294 17.19 -0.55 7.10
CA ARG A 294 16.39 -1.53 7.89
C ARG A 294 16.54 -2.95 7.36
N GLY A 295 17.31 -3.18 6.30
CA GLY A 295 17.48 -4.49 5.67
C GLY A 295 16.13 -5.05 5.16
N ALA A 296 15.85 -6.30 5.46
CA ALA A 296 14.59 -6.96 5.06
C ALA A 296 13.32 -6.33 5.68
N ASN A 297 13.49 -5.48 6.71
CA ASN A 297 12.38 -4.79 7.36
C ASN A 297 12.08 -3.42 6.74
N GLY A 298 12.86 -2.93 5.78
CA GLY A 298 12.59 -1.70 5.05
C GLY A 298 12.06 -2.02 3.66
N LEU A 299 10.74 -2.00 3.49
CA LEU A 299 10.11 -2.55 2.27
C LEU A 299 10.14 -1.60 1.09
N GLY A 300 10.06 -0.29 1.30
CA GLY A 300 10.02 0.68 0.21
C GLY A 300 9.59 2.08 0.59
N VAL A 301 9.55 2.92 -0.44
CA VAL A 301 9.11 4.33 -0.37
C VAL A 301 8.19 4.58 -1.57
N PHE A 302 7.01 5.17 -1.32
CA PHE A 302 6.06 5.58 -2.34
C PHE A 302 5.97 7.11 -2.36
N TYR A 303 6.25 7.72 -3.52
CA TYR A 303 5.98 9.14 -3.74
C TYR A 303 4.48 9.32 -3.99
N TRP A 304 3.84 10.25 -3.28
CA TRP A 304 2.40 10.46 -3.40
C TRP A 304 2.09 11.42 -4.54
N GLU A 305 1.27 10.97 -5.49
CA GLU A 305 0.80 11.69 -6.67
C GLU A 305 1.94 12.48 -7.38
N PRO A 306 3.06 11.80 -7.74
CA PRO A 306 4.17 12.49 -8.41
C PRO A 306 3.78 13.07 -9.76
N GLU A 307 2.77 12.51 -10.41
CA GLU A 307 2.24 12.94 -11.70
C GLU A 307 1.30 14.14 -11.60
N ALA A 308 0.85 14.50 -10.39
CA ALA A 308 -0.07 15.61 -10.22
C ALA A 308 0.49 16.90 -10.83
N TYR A 309 -0.25 17.47 -11.76
CA TYR A 309 0.07 18.78 -12.32
C TYR A 309 0.10 19.85 -11.23
N PRO A 310 1.02 20.84 -11.29
CA PRO A 310 1.13 21.87 -10.27
C PRO A 310 -0.21 22.56 -9.97
N GLY A 311 -0.71 22.40 -8.74
CA GLY A 311 -1.99 22.97 -8.31
C GLY A 311 -3.23 22.12 -8.62
N TRP A 312 -3.08 20.93 -9.18
CA TRP A 312 -4.19 20.00 -9.36
C TRP A 312 -4.89 19.73 -8.02
N GLN A 313 -6.21 19.94 -7.95
CA GLN A 313 -7.00 19.81 -6.72
C GLN A 313 -6.42 20.61 -5.52
N GLY A 314 -5.61 21.63 -5.79
CA GLY A 314 -4.89 22.41 -4.75
C GLY A 314 -3.59 21.76 -4.26
N TYR A 315 -3.19 20.61 -4.79
CA TYR A 315 -1.96 19.92 -4.40
C TYR A 315 -0.73 20.52 -5.05
N THR A 316 0.36 20.66 -4.28
CA THR A 316 1.62 21.29 -4.73
C THR A 316 2.85 20.43 -4.48
N MET A 317 2.71 19.22 -3.95
CA MET A 317 3.85 18.38 -3.55
C MET A 317 4.11 17.22 -4.52
N GLY A 318 3.68 17.34 -5.79
CA GLY A 318 4.00 16.39 -6.85
C GLY A 318 5.45 16.50 -7.33
N ALA A 319 5.77 15.76 -8.38
CA ALA A 319 7.10 15.75 -8.99
C ALA A 319 7.08 16.12 -10.48
N LEU A 320 5.95 16.61 -10.97
CA LEU A 320 5.76 17.05 -12.35
C LEU A 320 6.00 18.55 -12.47
N ASN A 321 6.54 19.00 -13.60
CA ASN A 321 6.59 20.41 -13.96
C ASN A 321 5.33 20.85 -14.70
N SER A 322 5.18 22.16 -14.95
CA SER A 322 4.01 22.70 -15.67
C SER A 322 3.91 22.26 -17.13
N SER A 323 4.95 21.63 -17.67
CA SER A 323 4.96 21.06 -19.04
C SER A 323 4.59 19.57 -19.06
N GLY A 324 4.18 19.00 -17.95
CA GLY A 324 3.80 17.58 -17.87
C GLY A 324 4.98 16.60 -17.91
N GLN A 325 6.18 17.04 -17.49
CA GLN A 325 7.38 16.22 -17.44
C GLN A 325 7.79 15.98 -15.99
N PHE A 326 8.15 14.73 -15.66
CA PHE A 326 8.74 14.43 -14.36
C PHE A 326 10.06 15.14 -14.15
N THR A 327 10.24 15.70 -12.97
CA THR A 327 11.42 16.47 -12.59
C THR A 327 12.48 15.56 -11.94
N GLN A 328 13.67 16.13 -11.71
CA GLN A 328 14.74 15.43 -10.98
C GLN A 328 14.36 14.98 -9.55
N ALA A 329 13.22 15.39 -9.02
CA ALA A 329 12.73 14.91 -7.71
C ALA A 329 12.68 13.38 -7.62
N LEU A 330 12.41 12.70 -8.74
CA LEU A 330 12.32 11.23 -8.82
C LEU A 330 13.62 10.53 -9.24
N ASP A 331 14.71 11.25 -9.54
CA ASP A 331 16.00 10.63 -9.93
C ASP A 331 16.53 9.56 -8.94
N PRO A 332 16.20 9.59 -7.62
CA PRO A 332 16.63 8.55 -6.70
C PRO A 332 15.97 7.19 -6.90
N PHE A 333 14.90 7.10 -7.65
CA PHE A 333 14.22 5.86 -8.03
C PHE A 333 14.90 5.21 -9.24
#